data_eea6eb84910f612e0ad672ac5e1a992c
#
_entry.id   eea6eb84910f612e0ad672ac5e1a992c
#
_cell.length_a   1.000
_cell.length_b   1.000
_cell.length_c   1.000
_cell.angle_alpha   90.00
_cell.angle_beta   90.00
_cell.angle_gamma   90.00
#
_symmetry.space_group_name_H-M   'P 1'
#
loop_
_entity.id
_entity.type
_entity.pdbx_description
1 polymer ?
#
loop_
_entity_poly.entity_id
_entity_poly.type
_entity_poly.pdbx_seq_one_letter_code
_entity_poly.pdbx_strand_id
1 'polypeptide(L)'
;RYPSSYFGITVYKSEVDLDRDGIDDQTDILQSVRSYIATKPIYKSVYYDGGYPDDGFGVCTDVVAQGLRGAGYGLRALIGLDRRTYPERYEAEPIDDNIDFRRVRNQLVYLEGNAISLTTDIYQLEQWQGGDIVVFENHIGVVSDMRNSDGIALVIHHGSVTQAAYEQDILEERKDEIVGHFRIS
;
A
#
# COMPACT_ATOMS: atom_id res chain seq x y z
N ARG A 1 2.97 20.96 -2.33
CA ARG A 1 3.61 19.67 -2.01
C ARG A 1 5.04 19.91 -1.60
N TYR A 2 5.46 19.34 -0.49
CA TYR A 2 6.76 19.55 0.13
C TYR A 2 7.40 18.19 0.41
N PRO A 3 8.72 18.01 0.21
CA PRO A 3 9.39 16.80 0.64
C PRO A 3 9.48 16.72 2.17
N SER A 4 9.63 15.54 2.73
CA SER A 4 9.78 15.33 4.17
C SER A 4 10.91 16.17 4.78
N SER A 5 11.99 16.38 4.04
CA SER A 5 13.14 17.21 4.46
C SER A 5 12.79 18.68 4.72
N TYR A 6 11.76 19.23 4.07
CA TYR A 6 11.29 20.60 4.32
C TYR A 6 10.82 20.78 5.78
N PHE A 7 10.29 19.73 6.39
CA PHE A 7 9.83 19.71 7.78
C PHE A 7 10.88 19.16 8.76
N GLY A 8 12.12 18.94 8.30
CA GLY A 8 13.17 18.35 9.14
C GLY A 8 12.98 16.86 9.44
N ILE A 9 12.06 16.19 8.73
CA ILE A 9 11.76 14.78 8.93
C ILE A 9 12.79 13.93 8.20
N THR A 10 13.49 13.07 8.95
CA THR A 10 14.43 12.11 8.40
C THR A 10 13.69 11.00 7.66
N VAL A 11 14.08 10.75 6.43
CA VAL A 11 13.51 9.66 5.62
C VAL A 11 13.91 8.32 6.23
N TYR A 12 12.91 7.47 6.50
CA TYR A 12 13.14 6.10 6.96
C TYR A 12 13.71 5.24 5.81
N LYS A 13 14.66 4.39 6.16
CA LYS A 13 15.17 3.33 5.30
C LYS A 13 15.09 2.01 6.04
N SER A 14 14.64 0.97 5.37
CA SER A 14 14.64 -0.36 5.93
C SER A 14 16.07 -0.91 6.04
N GLU A 15 16.30 -1.77 7.02
CA GLU A 15 17.52 -2.57 7.10
C GLU A 15 17.44 -3.83 6.21
N VAL A 16 16.28 -4.08 5.61
CA VAL A 16 16.00 -5.24 4.76
C VAL A 16 16.02 -4.82 3.30
N ASP A 17 16.63 -5.65 2.49
CA ASP A 17 16.65 -5.66 1.03
C ASP A 17 16.34 -7.10 0.63
N LEU A 18 15.03 -7.41 0.50
CA LEU A 18 14.55 -8.79 0.35
C LEU A 18 14.96 -9.40 -0.99
N ASP A 19 14.87 -8.62 -2.06
CA ASP A 19 15.19 -9.09 -3.42
C ASP A 19 16.67 -8.96 -3.78
N ARG A 20 17.47 -8.30 -2.90
CA ARG A 20 18.92 -8.14 -3.00
C ARG A 20 19.39 -7.37 -4.23
N ASP A 21 18.66 -6.36 -4.59
CA ASP A 21 19.03 -5.49 -5.71
C ASP A 21 19.89 -4.28 -5.30
N GLY A 22 20.09 -4.08 -4.01
CA GLY A 22 20.90 -3.01 -3.41
C GLY A 22 20.09 -1.79 -2.98
N ILE A 23 18.76 -1.86 -3.06
CA ILE A 23 17.82 -0.85 -2.59
C ILE A 23 17.05 -1.43 -1.40
N ASP A 24 16.85 -0.64 -0.35
CA ASP A 24 16.10 -1.10 0.81
C ASP A 24 14.59 -1.21 0.49
N ASP A 25 13.90 -2.15 1.15
CA ASP A 25 12.50 -2.47 0.90
C ASP A 25 11.59 -1.23 0.92
N GLN A 26 11.81 -0.30 1.86
CA GLN A 26 10.97 0.90 1.99
C GLN A 26 11.09 1.81 0.76
N THR A 27 12.31 2.01 0.30
CA THR A 27 12.60 2.79 -0.91
C THR A 27 12.04 2.10 -2.14
N ASP A 28 12.21 0.79 -2.25
CA ASP A 28 11.72 -0.01 -3.38
C ASP A 28 10.21 0.02 -3.51
N ILE A 29 9.48 -0.14 -2.40
CA ILE A 29 8.01 -0.05 -2.42
C ILE A 29 7.57 1.28 -3.00
N LEU A 30 8.12 2.39 -2.53
CA LEU A 30 7.75 3.72 -3.01
C LEU A 30 8.09 3.93 -4.49
N GLN A 31 9.29 3.52 -4.92
CA GLN A 31 9.72 3.63 -6.32
C GLN A 31 8.86 2.77 -7.24
N SER A 32 8.52 1.56 -6.81
CA SER A 32 7.69 0.63 -7.58
C SER A 32 6.25 1.11 -7.72
N VAL A 33 5.69 1.67 -6.65
CA VAL A 33 4.36 2.32 -6.71
C VAL A 33 4.39 3.48 -7.70
N ARG A 34 5.41 4.33 -7.66
CA ARG A 34 5.55 5.45 -8.60
C ARG A 34 5.69 4.99 -10.04
N SER A 35 6.46 3.94 -10.27
CA SER A 35 6.60 3.33 -11.59
C SER A 35 5.27 2.77 -12.10
N TYR A 36 4.49 2.13 -11.20
CA TYR A 36 3.16 1.62 -11.54
C TYR A 36 2.18 2.74 -11.91
N ILE A 37 2.05 3.77 -11.10
CA ILE A 37 1.11 4.88 -11.41
C ILE A 37 1.53 5.71 -12.63
N ALA A 38 2.82 5.71 -12.97
CA ALA A 38 3.31 6.35 -14.20
C ALA A 38 2.78 5.68 -15.46
N THR A 39 2.35 4.41 -15.39
CA THR A 39 1.64 3.72 -16.48
C THR A 39 0.21 4.20 -16.68
N LYS A 40 -0.29 5.04 -15.75
CA LYS A 40 -1.65 5.62 -15.75
C LYS A 40 -2.75 4.56 -15.82
N PRO A 41 -2.79 3.59 -14.89
CA PRO A 41 -3.81 2.56 -14.89
C PRO A 41 -5.21 3.18 -14.80
N ILE A 42 -6.14 2.64 -15.60
CA ILE A 42 -7.55 3.07 -15.60
C ILE A 42 -8.29 2.30 -14.51
N TYR A 43 -9.12 3.01 -13.72
CA TYR A 43 -9.89 2.37 -12.65
C TYR A 43 -10.94 1.42 -13.21
N LYS A 44 -10.72 0.13 -12.97
CA LYS A 44 -11.68 -0.92 -13.30
C LYS A 44 -11.36 -2.19 -12.53
N SER A 45 -12.38 -2.75 -11.88
CA SER A 45 -12.27 -4.05 -11.23
C SER A 45 -12.55 -5.17 -12.24
N VAL A 46 -11.52 -5.95 -12.54
CA VAL A 46 -11.59 -7.08 -13.47
C VAL A 46 -10.93 -8.29 -12.81
N TYR A 47 -11.45 -9.49 -13.07
CA TYR A 47 -10.81 -10.74 -12.68
C TYR A 47 -9.68 -11.08 -13.68
N TYR A 48 -8.52 -11.47 -13.17
CA TYR A 48 -7.37 -11.88 -13.97
C TYR A 48 -6.95 -13.30 -13.62
N ASP A 49 -6.80 -14.13 -14.62
CA ASP A 49 -6.11 -15.41 -14.47
C ASP A 49 -4.62 -15.13 -14.19
N GLY A 50 -4.13 -15.62 -13.03
CA GLY A 50 -2.82 -15.21 -12.51
C GLY A 50 -2.85 -14.00 -11.56
N GLY A 51 -3.98 -13.32 -11.42
CA GLY A 51 -4.30 -12.32 -10.39
C GLY A 51 -3.87 -10.90 -10.70
N TYR A 52 -2.69 -10.67 -11.24
CA TYR A 52 -2.19 -9.32 -11.54
C TYR A 52 -2.77 -8.75 -12.83
N PRO A 53 -3.28 -7.49 -12.83
CA PRO A 53 -3.70 -6.82 -14.06
C PRO A 53 -2.58 -6.72 -15.10
N ASP A 54 -2.89 -7.00 -16.35
CA ASP A 54 -1.97 -6.97 -17.48
C ASP A 54 -2.47 -6.16 -18.70
N ASP A 55 -3.60 -5.46 -18.52
CA ASP A 55 -4.32 -4.76 -19.59
C ASP A 55 -4.47 -3.24 -19.34
N GLY A 56 -3.73 -2.68 -18.41
CA GLY A 56 -3.77 -1.26 -18.08
C GLY A 56 -4.92 -0.83 -17.16
N PHE A 57 -5.69 -1.78 -16.61
CA PHE A 57 -6.67 -1.52 -15.56
C PHE A 57 -6.11 -1.83 -14.17
N GLY A 58 -6.78 -1.32 -13.13
CA GLY A 58 -6.41 -1.60 -11.75
C GLY A 58 -7.35 -0.91 -10.75
N VAL A 59 -7.16 -1.25 -9.47
CA VAL A 59 -7.89 -0.69 -8.34
C VAL A 59 -6.93 -0.40 -7.18
N CYS A 60 -7.43 0.06 -6.04
CA CYS A 60 -6.61 0.48 -4.88
C CYS A 60 -5.63 -0.61 -4.40
N THR A 61 -6.08 -1.86 -4.32
CA THR A 61 -5.26 -2.99 -3.87
C THR A 61 -4.14 -3.34 -4.85
N ASP A 62 -4.29 -3.02 -6.13
CA ASP A 62 -3.25 -3.22 -7.14
C ASP A 62 -2.07 -2.25 -6.96
N VAL A 63 -2.32 -1.03 -6.48
CA VAL A 63 -1.25 -0.06 -6.14
C VAL A 63 -0.33 -0.65 -5.07
N VAL A 64 -0.92 -1.20 -4.00
CA VAL A 64 -0.17 -1.84 -2.91
C VAL A 64 0.54 -3.10 -3.39
N ALA A 65 -0.18 -3.97 -4.11
CA ALA A 65 0.38 -5.23 -4.60
C ALA A 65 1.57 -5.01 -5.54
N GLN A 66 1.52 -4.01 -6.42
CA GLN A 66 2.61 -3.67 -7.32
C GLN A 66 3.80 -3.05 -6.58
N GLY A 67 3.54 -2.20 -5.58
CA GLY A 67 4.60 -1.66 -4.72
C GLY A 67 5.36 -2.74 -3.99
N LEU A 68 4.65 -3.64 -3.32
CA LEU A 68 5.24 -4.76 -2.59
C LEU A 68 5.95 -5.75 -3.51
N ARG A 69 5.39 -6.02 -4.70
CA ARG A 69 6.01 -6.88 -5.70
C ARG A 69 7.37 -6.37 -6.13
N GLY A 70 7.52 -5.05 -6.28
CA GLY A 70 8.79 -4.43 -6.65
C GLY A 70 9.89 -4.63 -5.63
N ALA A 71 9.54 -4.75 -4.34
CA ALA A 71 10.47 -5.04 -3.25
C ALA A 71 10.60 -6.56 -2.95
N GLY A 72 10.09 -7.42 -3.83
CA GLY A 72 10.19 -8.88 -3.69
C GLY A 72 9.05 -9.55 -2.92
N TYR A 73 8.03 -8.81 -2.48
CA TYR A 73 6.87 -9.35 -1.76
C TYR A 73 5.72 -9.68 -2.71
N GLY A 74 5.60 -10.92 -3.12
CA GLY A 74 4.52 -11.39 -3.97
C GLY A 74 3.22 -11.64 -3.20
N LEU A 75 2.36 -10.63 -3.04
CA LEU A 75 1.16 -10.74 -2.19
C LEU A 75 0.22 -11.87 -2.58
N ARG A 76 0.09 -12.21 -3.85
CA ARG A 76 -0.76 -13.32 -4.30
C ARG A 76 -0.36 -14.64 -3.63
N ALA A 77 0.92 -14.96 -3.63
CA ALA A 77 1.44 -16.16 -2.99
C ALA A 77 1.44 -16.04 -1.45
N LEU A 78 1.82 -14.88 -0.93
CA LEU A 78 1.93 -14.65 0.53
C LEU A 78 0.57 -14.69 1.21
N ILE A 79 -0.44 -14.02 0.68
CA ILE A 79 -1.81 -14.06 1.22
C ILE A 79 -2.43 -15.45 1.03
N GLY A 80 -2.18 -16.09 -0.12
CA GLY A 80 -2.64 -17.46 -0.35
C GLY A 80 -2.09 -18.45 0.68
N LEU A 81 -0.81 -18.35 1.02
CA LEU A 81 -0.18 -19.16 2.06
C LEU A 81 -0.71 -18.80 3.46
N ASP A 82 -0.77 -17.52 3.79
CA ASP A 82 -1.24 -17.06 5.11
C ASP A 82 -2.68 -17.50 5.38
N ARG A 83 -3.55 -17.37 4.38
CA ARG A 83 -4.94 -17.79 4.46
C ARG A 83 -5.11 -19.31 4.66
N ARG A 84 -4.24 -20.12 4.06
CA ARG A 84 -4.23 -21.58 4.27
C ARG A 84 -3.65 -21.99 5.62
N THR A 85 -2.70 -21.18 6.11
CA THR A 85 -2.02 -21.46 7.40
C THR A 85 -2.86 -21.02 8.59
N TYR A 86 -3.57 -19.87 8.46
CA TYR A 86 -4.35 -19.22 9.50
C TYR A 86 -5.77 -18.90 9.02
N PRO A 87 -6.55 -19.90 8.60
CA PRO A 87 -7.86 -19.67 7.99
C PRO A 87 -8.83 -18.94 8.93
N GLU A 88 -8.66 -19.06 10.25
CA GLU A 88 -9.47 -18.40 11.27
C GLU A 88 -9.35 -16.88 11.27
N ARG A 89 -8.32 -16.32 10.65
CA ARG A 89 -8.13 -14.86 10.53
C ARG A 89 -8.91 -14.24 9.38
N TYR A 90 -9.32 -15.07 8.43
CA TYR A 90 -9.97 -14.64 7.20
C TYR A 90 -11.45 -14.99 7.19
N GLU A 91 -12.23 -14.27 6.40
CA GLU A 91 -13.63 -14.65 6.21
C GLU A 91 -13.75 -16.03 5.56
N ALA A 92 -14.76 -16.80 5.99
CA ALA A 92 -15.04 -18.15 5.53
C ALA A 92 -15.63 -18.14 4.11
N GLU A 93 -14.78 -17.95 3.12
CA GLU A 93 -15.11 -17.97 1.70
C GLU A 93 -14.20 -18.98 0.97
N PRO A 94 -14.62 -19.49 -0.20
CA PRO A 94 -13.72 -20.30 -1.03
C PRO A 94 -12.42 -19.55 -1.34
N ILE A 95 -11.29 -20.26 -1.28
CA ILE A 95 -9.98 -19.69 -1.61
C ILE A 95 -9.88 -19.51 -3.12
N ASP A 96 -9.54 -18.30 -3.54
CA ASP A 96 -9.17 -17.96 -4.91
C ASP A 96 -7.95 -17.05 -4.89
N ASP A 97 -6.78 -17.63 -5.14
CA ASP A 97 -5.51 -16.89 -5.09
C ASP A 97 -5.44 -15.73 -6.08
N ASN A 98 -6.26 -15.75 -7.15
CA ASN A 98 -6.29 -14.69 -8.15
C ASN A 98 -7.04 -13.43 -7.69
N ILE A 99 -7.93 -13.56 -6.71
CA ILE A 99 -8.72 -12.43 -6.21
C ILE A 99 -8.48 -12.13 -4.73
N ASP A 100 -8.09 -13.11 -3.92
CA ASP A 100 -7.98 -12.96 -2.47
C ASP A 100 -7.00 -11.85 -2.07
N PHE A 101 -5.85 -11.76 -2.72
CA PHE A 101 -4.85 -10.72 -2.44
C PHE A 101 -5.26 -9.31 -2.93
N ARG A 102 -6.32 -9.21 -3.74
CA ARG A 102 -6.87 -7.97 -4.28
C ARG A 102 -8.08 -7.46 -3.49
N ARG A 103 -8.31 -7.99 -2.30
CA ARG A 103 -9.35 -7.54 -1.38
C ARG A 103 -8.74 -6.74 -0.24
N VAL A 104 -9.25 -5.52 0.02
CA VAL A 104 -8.74 -4.64 1.10
C VAL A 104 -8.70 -5.37 2.43
N ARG A 105 -9.78 -6.07 2.79
CA ARG A 105 -9.87 -6.82 4.05
C ARG A 105 -8.78 -7.90 4.20
N ASN A 106 -8.44 -8.59 3.11
CA ASN A 106 -7.42 -9.64 3.14
C ASN A 106 -6.00 -9.06 3.21
N GLN A 107 -5.76 -7.94 2.53
CA GLN A 107 -4.50 -7.21 2.69
C GLN A 107 -4.34 -6.70 4.12
N LEU A 108 -5.41 -6.17 4.74
CA LEU A 108 -5.41 -5.74 6.14
C LEU A 108 -5.05 -6.90 7.09
N VAL A 109 -5.72 -8.04 6.97
CA VAL A 109 -5.46 -9.23 7.80
C VAL A 109 -4.01 -9.68 7.66
N TYR A 110 -3.50 -9.72 6.42
CA TYR A 110 -2.11 -10.09 6.17
C TYR A 110 -1.13 -9.11 6.82
N LEU A 111 -1.36 -7.81 6.68
CA LEU A 111 -0.51 -6.76 7.25
C LEU A 111 -0.51 -6.81 8.79
N GLU A 112 -1.67 -7.02 9.41
CA GLU A 112 -1.78 -7.16 10.87
C GLU A 112 -0.97 -8.35 11.41
N GLY A 113 -0.86 -9.42 10.65
CA GLY A 113 -0.12 -10.63 11.04
C GLY A 113 1.37 -10.61 10.68
N ASN A 114 1.80 -9.79 9.71
CA ASN A 114 3.13 -9.92 9.08
C ASN A 114 3.92 -8.62 8.96
N ALA A 115 3.31 -7.45 9.21
CA ALA A 115 3.95 -6.15 9.11
C ALA A 115 4.07 -5.46 10.47
N ILE A 116 4.84 -4.38 10.51
CA ILE A 116 4.99 -3.52 11.70
C ILE A 116 3.78 -2.60 11.75
N SER A 117 2.97 -2.70 12.81
CA SER A 117 1.87 -1.77 13.10
C SER A 117 2.41 -0.45 13.66
N LEU A 118 1.97 0.65 13.07
CA LEU A 118 2.34 2.01 13.45
C LEU A 118 1.13 2.80 13.95
N THR A 119 1.37 4.00 14.46
CA THR A 119 0.30 4.92 14.88
C THR A 119 -0.63 5.28 13.73
N THR A 120 -1.92 5.40 14.02
CA THR A 120 -2.92 5.96 13.08
C THR A 120 -3.15 7.46 13.28
N ASP A 121 -2.47 8.08 14.26
CA ASP A 121 -2.49 9.53 14.45
C ASP A 121 -1.67 10.22 13.35
N ILE A 122 -2.36 10.86 12.42
CA ILE A 122 -1.75 11.52 11.25
C ILE A 122 -0.88 12.72 11.61
N TYR A 123 -1.02 13.26 12.83
CA TYR A 123 -0.25 14.40 13.31
C TYR A 123 1.09 14.01 13.93
N GLN A 124 1.35 12.72 14.12
CA GLN A 124 2.69 12.21 14.41
C GLN A 124 3.50 12.11 13.13
N LEU A 125 3.84 13.27 12.55
CA LEU A 125 4.33 13.42 11.18
C LEU A 125 5.52 12.53 10.83
N GLU A 126 6.45 12.33 11.78
CA GLU A 126 7.66 11.54 11.59
C GLU A 126 7.38 10.04 11.43
N GLN A 127 6.24 9.57 11.97
CA GLN A 127 5.86 8.16 11.88
C GLN A 127 5.34 7.77 10.49
N TRP A 128 4.85 8.74 9.72
CA TRP A 128 4.31 8.53 8.39
C TRP A 128 5.41 8.70 7.34
N GLN A 129 5.89 7.60 6.81
CA GLN A 129 7.01 7.56 5.87
C GLN A 129 6.60 7.06 4.48
N GLY A 130 7.27 7.56 3.45
CA GLY A 130 7.04 7.07 2.09
C GLY A 130 7.32 5.57 1.99
N GLY A 131 6.38 4.81 1.39
CA GLY A 131 6.42 3.36 1.33
C GLY A 131 5.64 2.64 2.43
N ASP A 132 5.19 3.34 3.48
CA ASP A 132 4.23 2.78 4.43
C ASP A 132 2.89 2.50 3.74
N ILE A 133 2.09 1.60 4.32
CA ILE A 133 0.77 1.26 3.82
C ILE A 133 -0.27 1.78 4.79
N VAL A 134 -1.24 2.54 4.29
CA VAL A 134 -2.40 3.00 5.06
C VAL A 134 -3.66 2.29 4.60
N VAL A 135 -4.41 1.76 5.56
CA VAL A 135 -5.67 1.06 5.32
C VAL A 135 -6.81 1.86 5.92
N PHE A 136 -7.80 2.15 5.10
CA PHE A 136 -9.08 2.74 5.49
C PHE A 136 -10.15 1.64 5.54
N GLU A 137 -11.32 1.91 6.07
CA GLU A 137 -12.41 0.92 6.18
C GLU A 137 -12.70 0.16 4.88
N ASN A 138 -12.68 0.85 3.73
CA ASN A 138 -12.98 0.28 2.41
C ASN A 138 -11.96 0.67 1.33
N HIS A 139 -10.76 1.09 1.73
CA HIS A 139 -9.76 1.59 0.81
C HIS A 139 -8.35 1.34 1.34
N ILE A 140 -7.36 1.39 0.47
CA ILE A 140 -5.96 1.20 0.82
C ILE A 140 -5.08 2.02 -0.11
N GLY A 141 -3.93 2.44 0.39
CA GLY A 141 -2.93 3.15 -0.40
C GLY A 141 -1.54 3.05 0.20
N VAL A 142 -0.58 3.65 -0.50
CA VAL A 142 0.81 3.75 -0.05
C VAL A 142 1.10 5.20 0.31
N VAL A 143 1.69 5.40 1.48
CA VAL A 143 2.09 6.73 1.96
C VAL A 143 3.20 7.28 1.08
N SER A 144 3.09 8.53 0.70
CA SER A 144 4.09 9.25 -0.08
C SER A 144 5.17 9.88 0.81
N ASP A 145 6.34 10.15 0.24
CA ASP A 145 7.37 10.99 0.83
C ASP A 145 7.11 12.49 0.64
N MET A 146 6.04 12.84 -0.09
CA MET A 146 5.56 14.21 -0.25
C MET A 146 4.46 14.53 0.76
N ARG A 147 4.39 15.79 1.18
CA ARG A 147 3.51 16.28 2.25
C ARG A 147 2.75 17.53 1.83
N ASN A 148 1.63 17.80 2.50
CA ASN A 148 0.92 19.07 2.39
C ASN A 148 1.63 20.20 3.15
N SER A 149 1.03 21.40 3.23
CA SER A 149 1.60 22.57 3.92
C SER A 149 1.74 22.38 5.44
N ASP A 150 0.97 21.50 6.03
CA ASP A 150 0.95 21.21 7.47
C ASP A 150 1.87 20.03 7.85
N GLY A 151 2.57 19.46 6.86
CA GLY A 151 3.49 18.35 7.03
C GLY A 151 2.83 16.97 7.00
N ILE A 152 1.52 16.90 6.79
CA ILE A 152 0.80 15.63 6.68
C ILE A 152 1.16 14.95 5.35
N ALA A 153 1.47 13.68 5.38
CA ALA A 153 1.89 12.93 4.20
C ALA A 153 0.73 12.80 3.18
N LEU A 154 1.07 12.83 1.91
CA LEU A 154 0.15 12.47 0.83
C LEU A 154 0.02 10.95 0.75
N VAL A 155 -1.00 10.48 0.04
CA VAL A 155 -1.22 9.05 -0.21
C VAL A 155 -1.27 8.79 -1.71
N ILE A 156 -0.57 7.76 -2.15
CA ILE A 156 -0.65 7.23 -3.51
C ILE A 156 -1.69 6.12 -3.51
N HIS A 157 -2.77 6.33 -4.26
CA HIS A 157 -3.91 5.41 -4.27
C HIS A 157 -4.68 5.48 -5.61
N HIS A 158 -5.59 4.53 -5.80
CA HIS A 158 -6.45 4.47 -6.98
C HIS A 158 -7.88 4.13 -6.53
N GLY A 159 -8.72 5.15 -6.34
CA GLY A 159 -10.02 5.03 -5.68
C GLY A 159 -11.24 5.11 -6.60
N SER A 160 -11.13 5.71 -7.79
CA SER A 160 -12.28 5.87 -8.70
C SER A 160 -11.87 6.25 -10.12
N VAL A 161 -12.82 6.13 -11.05
CA VAL A 161 -12.67 6.59 -12.45
C VAL A 161 -12.54 8.11 -12.59
N THR A 162 -13.00 8.86 -11.60
CA THR A 162 -12.99 10.34 -11.61
C THR A 162 -11.84 10.93 -10.83
N GLN A 163 -10.94 10.09 -10.29
CA GLN A 163 -9.80 10.56 -9.52
C GLN A 163 -8.83 11.35 -10.42
N ALA A 164 -8.58 12.61 -10.04
CA ALA A 164 -7.79 13.53 -10.85
C ALA A 164 -6.28 13.24 -10.83
N ALA A 165 -5.78 12.64 -9.75
CA ALA A 165 -4.36 12.30 -9.58
C ALA A 165 -4.23 11.09 -8.65
N TYR A 166 -3.17 10.29 -8.84
CA TYR A 166 -2.93 9.11 -7.98
C TYR A 166 -2.35 9.47 -6.62
N GLU A 167 -1.66 10.61 -6.48
CA GLU A 167 -1.07 11.08 -5.24
C GLU A 167 -1.86 12.28 -4.73
N GLN A 168 -2.56 12.11 -3.59
CA GLN A 168 -3.53 13.07 -3.07
C GLN A 168 -3.39 13.29 -1.57
N ASP A 169 -3.83 14.46 -1.11
CA ASP A 169 -3.93 14.85 0.30
C ASP A 169 -5.28 14.37 0.86
N ILE A 170 -5.32 13.13 1.33
CA ILE A 170 -6.56 12.49 1.81
C ILE A 170 -6.52 12.04 3.26
N LEU A 171 -5.34 12.08 3.92
CA LEU A 171 -5.25 11.56 5.29
C LEU A 171 -6.10 12.34 6.27
N GLU A 172 -6.10 13.67 6.18
CA GLU A 172 -6.86 14.51 7.11
C GLU A 172 -8.37 14.41 6.87
N GLU A 173 -8.79 14.40 5.60
CA GLU A 173 -10.20 14.24 5.24
C GLU A 173 -10.76 12.90 5.71
N ARG A 174 -9.95 11.84 5.62
CA ARG A 174 -10.36 10.46 5.90
C ARG A 174 -9.78 9.88 7.19
N LYS A 175 -9.27 10.71 8.09
CA LYS A 175 -8.58 10.25 9.31
C LYS A 175 -9.43 9.32 10.18
N ASP A 176 -10.74 9.56 10.26
CA ASP A 176 -11.66 8.76 11.07
C ASP A 176 -11.99 7.39 10.44
N GLU A 177 -11.63 7.19 9.17
CA GLU A 177 -11.76 5.91 8.45
C GLU A 177 -10.49 5.05 8.53
N ILE A 178 -9.37 5.56 9.07
CA ILE A 178 -8.11 4.83 9.12
C ILE A 178 -8.22 3.68 10.13
N VAL A 179 -8.06 2.45 9.64
CA VAL A 179 -8.11 1.22 10.44
C VAL A 179 -6.72 0.60 10.64
N GLY A 180 -5.71 1.06 9.93
CA GLY A 180 -4.34 0.58 10.09
C GLY A 180 -3.31 1.42 9.34
N HIS A 181 -2.10 1.41 9.89
CA HIS A 181 -0.90 2.01 9.29
C HIS A 181 0.25 1.03 9.52
N PHE A 182 0.90 0.62 8.45
CA PHE A 182 1.86 -0.48 8.48
C PHE A 182 3.14 -0.14 7.71
N ARG A 183 4.24 -0.75 8.18
CA ARG A 183 5.54 -0.79 7.51
C ARG A 183 5.97 -2.24 7.35
N ILE A 184 6.49 -2.61 6.18
CA ILE A 184 6.81 -4.02 5.89
C ILE A 184 8.07 -4.46 6.65
N SER A 185 9.08 -3.61 6.71
CA SER A 185 10.36 -3.95 7.33
C SER A 185 11.13 -2.75 7.89
#